data_60fc80e5c07b80326492c4988e51b833
#
_entry.id   60fc80e5c07b80326492c4988e51b833
#
_cell.length_a   1.000
_cell.length_b   1.000
_cell.length_c   1.000
_cell.angle_alpha   90.00
_cell.angle_beta   90.00
_cell.angle_gamma   90.00
#
_symmetry.space_group_name_H-M   'P 1'
#
loop_
_entity.id
_entity.type
_entity.pdbx_description
1 polymer ?
#
loop_
_entity_poly.entity_id
_entity_poly.type
_entity_poly.pdbx_seq_one_letter_code
_entity_poly.pdbx_strand_id
1 'polypeptide(L)'
;AEGNVFFGNSVDGKIHALDAVTGEPKWTFVTRAPVRFAPAYSEGRLFVASDDSYLYCLRASNGELLWKKRGGPGDQLILGNGRMVSRWPARGGVVIHDGVVYFAAGIWPTDGVSLYALEPATGKTLWLNDTAGSIYLGQPHGGAFANSGVAAQGYLAATDKQIFMATGRGVPAAFDRSNGEFQYLHLQANTKLGGAALTLSRHVFVNNGAVFDQATGAGRGKLGIGPVVATPDGLVGSFSDKFVSLKWKNENQKP
;
A
#
# COMPACT_ATOMS: atom_id res chain seq x y z
N ALA A 1 1.86 19.10 -2.40
CA ALA A 1 0.78 19.72 -1.63
C ALA A 1 1.27 21.05 -1.06
N GLU A 2 0.43 22.07 -0.93
CA GLU A 2 0.76 23.40 -0.35
C GLU A 2 2.04 24.04 -0.94
N GLY A 3 2.25 23.94 -2.24
CA GLY A 3 3.46 24.46 -2.90
C GLY A 3 4.74 23.69 -2.57
N ASN A 4 4.64 22.49 -1.99
CA ASN A 4 5.77 21.64 -1.65
C ASN A 4 5.73 20.30 -2.38
N VAL A 5 6.91 19.73 -2.62
CA VAL A 5 7.15 18.35 -3.01
C VAL A 5 7.68 17.59 -1.81
N PHE A 6 7.04 16.46 -1.47
CA PHE A 6 7.47 15.60 -0.37
C PHE A 6 7.86 14.22 -0.90
N PHE A 7 8.99 13.72 -0.46
CA PHE A 7 9.43 12.37 -0.83
C PHE A 7 10.26 11.73 0.29
N GLY A 8 10.22 10.39 0.31
CA GLY A 8 11.06 9.58 1.18
C GLY A 8 12.28 9.05 0.42
N ASN A 9 13.36 8.81 1.14
CA ASN A 9 14.58 8.24 0.61
C ASN A 9 14.83 6.85 1.22
N SER A 10 14.98 5.85 0.37
CA SER A 10 15.25 4.48 0.81
C SER A 10 16.73 4.22 1.14
N VAL A 11 17.63 5.15 0.82
CA VAL A 11 19.07 4.99 1.07
C VAL A 11 19.44 5.50 2.47
N ASP A 12 18.95 6.67 2.88
CA ASP A 12 19.33 7.31 4.14
C ASP A 12 18.19 7.46 5.15
N GLY A 13 16.97 7.00 4.80
CA GLY A 13 15.80 7.05 5.69
C GLY A 13 15.27 8.45 5.93
N LYS A 14 15.60 9.40 5.06
CA LYS A 14 15.12 10.78 5.18
C LYS A 14 13.82 11.02 4.44
N ILE A 15 13.07 11.97 4.97
CA ILE A 15 11.90 12.58 4.36
C ILE A 15 12.28 14.01 4.05
N HIS A 16 12.09 14.43 2.81
CA HIS A 16 12.43 15.76 2.33
C HIS A 16 11.18 16.53 1.95
N ALA A 17 11.19 17.82 2.24
CA ALA A 17 10.28 18.79 1.67
C ALA A 17 11.07 19.81 0.85
N LEU A 18 10.68 19.97 -0.40
CA LEU A 18 11.25 20.99 -1.30
C LEU A 18 10.15 21.96 -1.71
N ASP A 19 10.54 23.17 -2.01
CA ASP A 19 9.66 24.10 -2.71
C ASP A 19 9.33 23.53 -4.11
N ALA A 20 8.06 23.52 -4.48
CA ALA A 20 7.61 22.90 -5.73
C ALA A 20 7.97 23.71 -6.99
N VAL A 21 8.30 25.00 -6.84
CA VAL A 21 8.66 25.90 -7.94
C VAL A 21 10.16 25.99 -8.12
N THR A 22 10.89 26.20 -7.00
CA THR A 22 12.34 26.44 -7.04
C THR A 22 13.18 25.18 -6.84
N GLY A 23 12.60 24.10 -6.26
CA GLY A 23 13.34 22.91 -5.84
C GLY A 23 14.18 23.10 -4.57
N GLU A 24 14.15 24.26 -3.95
CA GLU A 24 14.93 24.56 -2.75
C GLU A 24 14.50 23.71 -1.55
N PRO A 25 15.45 23.17 -0.76
CA PRO A 25 15.13 22.43 0.45
C PRO A 25 14.44 23.31 1.50
N LYS A 26 13.32 22.87 2.05
CA LYS A 26 12.62 23.53 3.15
C LYS A 26 12.91 22.88 4.50
N TRP A 27 12.77 21.58 4.56
CA TRP A 27 13.08 20.82 5.77
C TRP A 27 13.36 19.35 5.44
N THR A 28 13.99 18.68 6.40
CA THR A 28 14.27 17.24 6.36
C THR A 28 13.95 16.61 7.70
N PHE A 29 13.30 15.43 7.69
CA PHE A 29 13.08 14.59 8.87
C PHE A 29 13.77 13.25 8.67
N VAL A 30 14.37 12.68 9.74
CA VAL A 30 15.13 11.44 9.69
C VAL A 30 14.37 10.33 10.42
N THR A 31 14.07 9.23 9.72
CA THR A 31 13.58 7.98 10.31
C THR A 31 14.75 7.06 10.64
N ARG A 32 14.49 5.96 11.35
CA ARG A 32 15.55 5.02 11.75
C ARG A 32 15.88 3.96 10.68
N ALA A 33 15.09 3.91 9.57
CA ALA A 33 15.25 2.93 8.50
C ALA A 33 14.69 3.49 7.16
N PRO A 34 14.83 2.77 6.03
CA PRO A 34 14.36 3.23 4.73
C PRO A 34 12.91 3.68 4.68
N VAL A 35 12.66 4.76 3.95
CA VAL A 35 11.32 5.21 3.53
C VAL A 35 11.15 4.84 2.06
N ARG A 36 10.26 3.90 1.74
CA ARG A 36 10.17 3.32 0.40
C ARG A 36 9.03 3.86 -0.44
N PHE A 37 8.01 4.41 0.21
CA PHE A 37 6.81 4.89 -0.45
C PHE A 37 6.68 6.40 -0.28
N ALA A 38 6.00 7.03 -1.23
CA ALA A 38 5.69 8.44 -1.13
C ALA A 38 4.84 8.72 0.12
N PRO A 39 5.09 9.84 0.81
CA PRO A 39 4.22 10.30 1.88
C PRO A 39 2.79 10.52 1.40
N ALA A 40 1.80 10.19 2.25
CA ALA A 40 0.43 10.61 2.05
C ALA A 40 0.18 11.95 2.76
N TYR A 41 -0.55 12.85 2.11
CA TYR A 41 -0.85 14.19 2.63
C TYR A 41 -2.35 14.35 2.89
N SER A 42 -2.69 14.91 4.06
CA SER A 42 -4.05 15.37 4.37
C SER A 42 -4.01 16.47 5.42
N GLU A 43 -4.73 17.55 5.19
CA GLU A 43 -4.99 18.62 6.17
C GLU A 43 -3.73 19.12 6.92
N GLY A 44 -2.68 19.46 6.18
CA GLY A 44 -1.43 19.96 6.76
C GLY A 44 -0.56 18.89 7.43
N ARG A 45 -0.90 17.61 7.29
CA ARG A 45 -0.16 16.47 7.85
C ARG A 45 0.38 15.57 6.77
N LEU A 46 1.59 15.05 7.01
CA LEU A 46 2.22 14.02 6.21
C LEU A 46 2.27 12.71 7.00
N PHE A 47 1.85 11.64 6.36
CA PHE A 47 1.90 10.30 6.92
C PHE A 47 2.92 9.47 6.16
N VAL A 48 3.93 8.97 6.86
CA VAL A 48 5.10 8.33 6.26
C VAL A 48 5.38 7.00 6.94
N ALA A 49 5.33 5.92 6.17
CA ALA A 49 5.69 4.58 6.62
C ALA A 49 7.18 4.31 6.40
N SER A 50 7.86 3.72 7.39
CA SER A 50 9.29 3.40 7.34
C SER A 50 9.57 1.94 7.69
N ASP A 51 10.68 1.42 7.17
CA ASP A 51 11.16 0.06 7.48
C ASP A 51 11.58 -0.14 8.96
N ASP A 52 11.52 0.91 9.79
CA ASP A 52 11.67 0.80 11.25
C ASP A 52 10.38 0.39 11.97
N SER A 53 9.35 0.01 11.23
CA SER A 53 8.00 -0.38 11.71
C SER A 53 7.08 0.79 12.08
N TYR A 54 7.51 2.02 11.97
CA TYR A 54 6.67 3.15 12.36
C TYR A 54 5.97 3.82 11.19
N LEU A 55 4.73 4.22 11.45
CA LEU A 55 4.06 5.29 10.74
C LEU A 55 4.34 6.60 11.50
N TYR A 56 4.87 7.58 10.80
CA TYR A 56 5.12 8.93 11.30
C TYR A 56 4.06 9.88 10.77
N CYS A 57 3.54 10.74 11.64
CA CYS A 57 2.74 11.89 11.26
C CYS A 57 3.54 13.16 11.52
N LEU A 58 3.83 13.88 10.46
CA LEU A 58 4.62 15.11 10.50
C LEU A 58 3.75 16.30 10.11
N ARG A 59 4.03 17.47 10.67
CA ARG A 59 3.48 18.73 10.19
C ARG A 59 4.09 19.06 8.83
N ALA A 60 3.25 19.21 7.80
CA ALA A 60 3.73 19.39 6.43
C ALA A 60 4.54 20.68 6.22
N SER A 61 4.24 21.74 6.98
CA SER A 61 4.90 23.04 6.83
C SER A 61 6.35 23.10 7.32
N ASN A 62 6.71 22.28 8.33
CA ASN A 62 8.03 22.39 8.98
C ASN A 62 8.68 21.05 9.36
N GLY A 63 8.03 19.91 9.08
CA GLY A 63 8.55 18.57 9.38
C GLY A 63 8.51 18.18 10.86
N GLU A 64 7.84 18.94 11.72
CA GLU A 64 7.66 18.63 13.14
C GLU A 64 6.93 17.30 13.32
N LEU A 65 7.46 16.43 14.18
CA LEU A 65 6.80 15.18 14.55
C LEU A 65 5.59 15.46 15.43
N LEU A 66 4.38 15.18 14.93
CA LEU A 66 3.14 15.30 15.67
C LEU A 66 2.88 14.05 16.51
N TRP A 67 2.98 12.90 15.90
CA TRP A 67 2.89 11.59 16.56
C TRP A 67 3.53 10.50 15.68
N LYS A 68 3.78 9.35 16.29
CA LYS A 68 4.17 8.13 15.56
C LYS A 68 3.50 6.90 16.13
N LYS A 69 3.20 5.92 15.27
CA LYS A 69 2.56 4.65 15.62
C LYS A 69 3.46 3.50 15.19
N ARG A 70 3.81 2.59 16.12
CA ARG A 70 4.47 1.34 15.78
C ARG A 70 3.47 0.37 15.16
N GLY A 71 3.84 -0.25 14.04
CA GLY A 71 3.00 -1.19 13.31
C GLY A 71 3.21 -2.65 13.67
N GLY A 72 4.37 -3.02 14.22
CA GLY A 72 4.67 -4.39 14.63
C GLY A 72 4.51 -4.64 16.13
N PRO A 73 4.51 -5.90 16.57
CA PRO A 73 4.34 -6.25 17.99
C PRO A 73 5.57 -5.94 18.85
N GLY A 74 6.74 -5.73 18.25
CA GLY A 74 7.99 -5.52 18.98
C GLY A 74 9.01 -4.65 18.25
N ASP A 75 10.16 -4.42 18.89
CA ASP A 75 11.28 -3.61 18.40
C ASP A 75 12.43 -4.47 17.84
N GLN A 76 12.16 -5.71 17.49
CA GLN A 76 13.18 -6.61 16.96
C GLN A 76 13.69 -6.13 15.60
N LEU A 77 15.01 -6.11 15.48
CA LEU A 77 15.69 -5.71 14.25
C LEU A 77 16.29 -6.95 13.56
N ILE A 78 16.30 -6.93 12.26
CA ILE A 78 16.95 -7.92 11.40
C ILE A 78 17.85 -7.21 10.39
N LEU A 79 18.84 -7.95 9.88
CA LEU A 79 19.66 -7.47 8.78
C LEU A 79 18.88 -7.63 7.47
N GLY A 80 18.49 -6.53 6.88
CA GLY A 80 17.77 -6.50 5.60
C GLY A 80 18.46 -5.59 4.60
N ASN A 81 18.93 -6.16 3.49
CA ASN A 81 19.58 -5.42 2.41
C ASN A 81 20.77 -4.54 2.89
N GLY A 82 21.67 -5.13 3.69
CA GLY A 82 22.89 -4.47 4.17
C GLY A 82 22.69 -3.45 5.30
N ARG A 83 21.51 -3.41 5.92
CA ARG A 83 21.21 -2.51 7.06
C ARG A 83 20.23 -3.14 8.04
N MET A 84 20.19 -2.57 9.24
CA MET A 84 19.21 -2.97 10.25
C MET A 84 17.84 -2.37 9.90
N VAL A 85 16.83 -3.23 9.84
CA VAL A 85 15.42 -2.86 9.65
C VAL A 85 14.58 -3.58 10.69
N SER A 86 13.35 -3.13 10.90
CA SER A 86 12.43 -3.86 11.77
C SER A 86 12.11 -5.24 11.18
N ARG A 87 11.91 -6.24 12.05
CA ARG A 87 11.31 -7.52 11.66
C ARG A 87 9.92 -7.35 11.04
N TRP A 88 9.20 -6.30 11.43
CA TRP A 88 7.90 -5.91 10.89
C TRP A 88 7.95 -4.54 10.21
N PRO A 89 8.66 -4.41 9.08
CA PRO A 89 8.79 -3.11 8.43
C PRO A 89 7.44 -2.60 7.93
N ALA A 90 7.19 -1.30 8.00
CA ALA A 90 5.97 -0.70 7.47
C ALA A 90 6.10 -0.51 5.96
N ARG A 91 5.85 -1.57 5.20
CA ARG A 91 5.97 -1.64 3.73
C ARG A 91 4.63 -1.62 2.98
N GLY A 92 3.53 -1.36 3.66
CA GLY A 92 2.29 -0.94 3.02
C GLY A 92 2.31 0.57 2.84
N GLY A 93 2.30 1.06 1.59
CA GLY A 93 2.18 2.50 1.33
C GLY A 93 0.89 3.03 1.94
N VAL A 94 0.97 4.19 2.58
CA VAL A 94 -0.16 4.78 3.32
C VAL A 94 -1.27 5.21 2.36
N VAL A 95 -2.51 4.92 2.70
CA VAL A 95 -3.70 5.48 2.03
C VAL A 95 -4.57 6.22 3.04
N ILE A 96 -5.13 7.35 2.59
CA ILE A 96 -6.11 8.12 3.36
C ILE A 96 -7.42 8.09 2.59
N HIS A 97 -8.47 7.70 3.27
CA HIS A 97 -9.81 7.65 2.70
C HIS A 97 -10.83 8.03 3.75
N ASP A 98 -11.72 8.95 3.43
CA ASP A 98 -12.81 9.40 4.31
C ASP A 98 -12.32 9.84 5.71
N GLY A 99 -11.23 10.60 5.77
CA GLY A 99 -10.66 11.08 7.03
C GLY A 99 -10.05 9.98 7.91
N VAL A 100 -9.76 8.79 7.38
CA VAL A 100 -9.09 7.70 8.09
C VAL A 100 -7.77 7.37 7.41
N VAL A 101 -6.72 7.16 8.20
CA VAL A 101 -5.39 6.75 7.72
C VAL A 101 -5.23 5.24 7.85
N TYR A 102 -4.85 4.59 6.76
CA TYR A 102 -4.56 3.16 6.73
C TYR A 102 -3.10 2.92 6.42
N PHE A 103 -2.45 2.03 7.17
CA PHE A 103 -1.11 1.55 6.89
C PHE A 103 -0.93 0.10 7.32
N ALA A 104 0.05 -0.58 6.77
CA ALA A 104 0.36 -1.96 7.12
C ALA A 104 1.85 -2.13 7.46
N ALA A 105 2.12 -3.03 8.40
CA ALA A 105 3.46 -3.43 8.82
C ALA A 105 3.59 -4.95 8.84
N GLY A 106 4.80 -5.46 8.54
CA GLY A 106 5.09 -6.87 8.36
C GLY A 106 5.07 -7.29 6.89
N ILE A 107 6.05 -8.10 6.51
CA ILE A 107 6.21 -8.64 5.13
C ILE A 107 6.30 -10.17 5.11
N TRP A 108 6.55 -10.77 6.26
CA TRP A 108 6.61 -12.22 6.40
C TRP A 108 5.33 -12.71 7.07
N PRO A 109 4.47 -13.44 6.36
CA PRO A 109 3.19 -13.91 6.90
C PRO A 109 3.31 -14.64 8.24
N THR A 110 4.34 -15.49 8.37
CA THR A 110 4.61 -16.27 9.58
C THR A 110 5.07 -15.44 10.78
N ASP A 111 5.61 -14.24 10.53
CA ASP A 111 6.05 -13.31 11.58
C ASP A 111 4.92 -12.37 12.03
N GLY A 112 3.81 -12.39 11.32
CA GLY A 112 2.67 -11.53 11.51
C GLY A 112 2.69 -10.31 10.59
N VAL A 113 1.50 -9.94 10.14
CA VAL A 113 1.23 -8.73 9.37
C VAL A 113 0.08 -8.01 10.02
N SER A 114 0.23 -6.72 10.23
CA SER A 114 -0.76 -5.87 10.88
C SER A 114 -1.25 -4.80 9.91
N LEU A 115 -2.56 -4.67 9.76
CA LEU A 115 -3.23 -3.60 9.02
C LEU A 115 -4.00 -2.73 10.01
N TYR A 116 -3.77 -1.44 9.97
CA TYR A 116 -4.35 -0.46 10.89
C TYR A 116 -5.26 0.52 10.17
N ALA A 117 -6.34 0.91 10.86
CA ALA A 117 -7.06 2.16 10.62
C ALA A 117 -6.82 3.10 11.80
N LEU A 118 -6.43 4.33 11.52
CA LEU A 118 -6.05 5.32 12.53
C LEU A 118 -6.81 6.63 12.33
N GLU A 119 -7.08 7.29 13.45
CA GLU A 119 -7.49 8.69 13.47
C GLU A 119 -6.30 9.59 13.07
N PRO A 120 -6.43 10.45 12.05
CA PRO A 120 -5.30 11.25 11.56
C PRO A 120 -4.72 12.23 12.56
N ALA A 121 -5.56 12.79 13.43
CA ALA A 121 -5.15 13.82 14.38
C ALA A 121 -4.23 13.29 15.49
N THR A 122 -4.50 12.08 15.99
CA THR A 122 -3.89 11.53 17.21
C THR A 122 -3.10 10.25 17.00
N GLY A 123 -3.30 9.55 15.86
CA GLY A 123 -2.77 8.21 15.64
C GLY A 123 -3.47 7.13 16.48
N LYS A 124 -4.63 7.45 17.08
CA LYS A 124 -5.45 6.48 17.79
C LYS A 124 -5.94 5.39 16.85
N THR A 125 -5.77 4.14 17.26
CA THR A 125 -6.26 2.99 16.50
C THR A 125 -7.79 2.94 16.56
N LEU A 126 -8.42 2.96 15.39
CA LEU A 126 -9.85 2.73 15.21
C LEU A 126 -10.14 1.24 15.16
N TRP A 127 -9.35 0.52 14.34
CA TRP A 127 -9.33 -0.93 14.33
C TRP A 127 -7.94 -1.46 13.88
N LEU A 128 -7.68 -2.73 14.16
CA LEU A 128 -6.47 -3.46 13.82
C LEU A 128 -6.86 -4.86 13.33
N ASN A 129 -6.32 -5.27 12.19
CA ASN A 129 -6.26 -6.67 11.79
C ASN A 129 -4.80 -7.15 11.86
N ASP A 130 -4.52 -8.12 12.72
CA ASP A 130 -3.22 -8.78 12.89
C ASP A 130 -3.30 -10.30 12.71
N THR A 131 -4.41 -10.80 12.17
CA THR A 131 -4.69 -12.24 12.01
C THR A 131 -4.52 -12.75 10.57
N ALA A 132 -4.56 -11.86 9.56
CA ALA A 132 -4.49 -12.24 8.15
C ALA A 132 -3.08 -12.64 7.68
N GLY A 133 -2.06 -12.49 8.52
CA GLY A 133 -0.68 -12.89 8.21
C GLY A 133 -0.44 -14.40 8.21
N SER A 134 -1.27 -15.20 8.88
CA SER A 134 -1.08 -16.66 8.95
C SER A 134 -2.37 -17.40 8.69
N ILE A 135 -2.60 -17.72 7.42
CA ILE A 135 -3.80 -18.44 6.95
C ILE A 135 -3.35 -19.77 6.34
N TYR A 136 -3.98 -20.87 6.75
CA TYR A 136 -3.71 -22.18 6.16
C TYR A 136 -4.53 -22.32 4.86
N LEU A 137 -3.84 -22.29 3.71
CA LEU A 137 -4.50 -22.31 2.39
C LEU A 137 -3.71 -23.12 1.36
N GLY A 138 -4.43 -23.50 0.30
CA GLY A 138 -3.84 -24.19 -0.84
C GLY A 138 -2.77 -23.37 -1.53
N GLN A 139 -1.65 -24.02 -1.83
CA GLN A 139 -0.51 -23.39 -2.51
C GLN A 139 -0.62 -23.56 -4.03
N PRO A 140 0.08 -22.76 -4.84
CA PRO A 140 0.05 -22.86 -6.30
C PRO A 140 0.68 -24.15 -6.87
N HIS A 141 1.08 -25.08 -6.04
CA HIS A 141 1.72 -26.35 -6.42
C HIS A 141 0.80 -27.50 -6.03
N GLY A 142 0.51 -28.38 -6.95
CA GLY A 142 -0.50 -29.42 -6.90
C GLY A 142 -0.73 -30.09 -5.56
N GLY A 143 -1.85 -29.75 -4.92
CA GLY A 143 -2.32 -30.37 -3.69
C GLY A 143 -1.61 -29.96 -2.40
N ALA A 144 -0.61 -29.08 -2.45
CA ALA A 144 0.08 -28.61 -1.25
C ALA A 144 -0.77 -27.60 -0.48
N PHE A 145 -0.72 -27.70 0.87
CA PHE A 145 -1.29 -26.74 1.80
C PHE A 145 -0.19 -26.26 2.77
N ALA A 146 -0.21 -24.98 3.09
CA ALA A 146 0.74 -24.42 4.06
C ALA A 146 0.15 -23.18 4.74
N ASN A 147 0.70 -22.83 5.89
CA ASN A 147 0.47 -21.53 6.47
C ASN A 147 1.10 -20.46 5.55
N SER A 148 0.27 -19.61 5.04
CA SER A 148 0.60 -18.50 4.19
C SER A 148 -0.35 -17.37 4.54
N GLY A 149 -0.20 -16.21 3.94
CA GLY A 149 -1.11 -15.12 4.24
C GLY A 149 -0.71 -13.85 3.54
N VAL A 150 -1.27 -12.77 4.04
CA VAL A 150 -1.06 -11.45 3.50
C VAL A 150 0.36 -10.98 3.81
N ALA A 151 0.98 -10.29 2.86
CA ALA A 151 2.27 -9.64 3.02
C ALA A 151 2.19 -8.24 2.42
N ALA A 152 2.40 -7.20 3.21
CA ALA A 152 2.32 -5.82 2.72
C ALA A 152 3.53 -5.51 1.82
N GLN A 153 3.33 -5.46 0.51
CA GLN A 153 4.39 -5.23 -0.48
C GLN A 153 3.95 -4.28 -1.59
N GLY A 154 3.50 -3.09 -1.22
CA GLY A 154 3.06 -2.08 -2.19
C GLY A 154 2.15 -1.05 -1.55
N TYR A 155 1.63 -0.15 -2.37
CA TYR A 155 0.64 0.81 -1.91
C TYR A 155 -0.64 0.11 -1.51
N LEU A 156 -1.23 0.57 -0.40
CA LEU A 156 -2.62 0.28 -0.09
C LEU A 156 -3.53 1.08 -1.02
N ALA A 157 -4.74 0.59 -1.23
CA ALA A 157 -5.77 1.33 -1.91
C ALA A 157 -7.11 1.15 -1.18
N ALA A 158 -7.98 2.15 -1.22
CA ALA A 158 -9.23 2.16 -0.48
C ALA A 158 -10.42 2.53 -1.36
N THR A 159 -11.56 1.92 -1.07
CA THR A 159 -12.89 2.33 -1.52
C THR A 159 -13.76 2.62 -0.29
N ASP A 160 -15.00 3.03 -0.49
CA ASP A 160 -15.95 3.21 0.62
C ASP A 160 -16.20 1.92 1.42
N LYS A 161 -15.96 0.75 0.80
CA LYS A 161 -16.25 -0.56 1.41
C LYS A 161 -15.01 -1.36 1.78
N GLN A 162 -13.91 -1.20 1.07
CA GLN A 162 -12.78 -2.14 1.15
C GLN A 162 -11.44 -1.42 1.21
N ILE A 163 -10.49 -2.05 1.90
CA ILE A 163 -9.06 -1.76 1.80
C ILE A 163 -8.40 -2.91 1.03
N PHE A 164 -7.58 -2.55 0.04
CA PHE A 164 -6.80 -3.50 -0.74
C PHE A 164 -5.32 -3.40 -0.38
N MET A 165 -4.68 -4.55 -0.21
CA MET A 165 -3.26 -4.65 0.09
C MET A 165 -2.55 -5.45 -1.00
N ALA A 166 -1.61 -4.83 -1.69
CA ALA A 166 -0.74 -5.52 -2.63
C ALA A 166 0.16 -6.52 -1.88
N THR A 167 0.18 -7.77 -2.34
CA THR A 167 0.85 -8.89 -1.66
C THR A 167 1.99 -9.51 -2.47
N GLY A 168 2.57 -8.76 -3.39
CA GLY A 168 3.65 -9.24 -4.26
C GLY A 168 3.14 -10.23 -5.32
N ARG A 169 3.36 -11.53 -5.14
CA ARG A 169 2.97 -12.55 -6.15
C ARG A 169 1.50 -12.96 -6.11
N GLY A 170 0.78 -12.66 -5.04
CA GLY A 170 -0.63 -12.97 -4.91
C GLY A 170 -1.52 -11.89 -5.54
N VAL A 171 -2.79 -12.21 -5.74
CA VAL A 171 -3.80 -11.19 -5.99
C VAL A 171 -3.90 -10.31 -4.73
N PRO A 172 -4.02 -8.99 -4.84
CA PRO A 172 -4.20 -8.13 -3.69
C PRO A 172 -5.25 -8.65 -2.72
N ALA A 173 -4.91 -8.67 -1.44
CA ALA A 173 -5.84 -9.04 -0.39
C ALA A 173 -6.85 -7.91 -0.17
N ALA A 174 -8.10 -8.27 0.17
CA ALA A 174 -9.13 -7.32 0.52
C ALA A 174 -9.59 -7.48 1.98
N PHE A 175 -9.90 -6.35 2.58
CA PHE A 175 -10.40 -6.22 3.95
C PHE A 175 -11.61 -5.31 3.96
N ASP A 176 -12.55 -5.55 4.85
CA ASP A 176 -13.65 -4.63 5.12
C ASP A 176 -13.10 -3.33 5.71
N ARG A 177 -13.44 -2.19 5.11
CA ARG A 177 -12.92 -0.89 5.55
C ARG A 177 -13.45 -0.46 6.91
N SER A 178 -14.64 -0.88 7.27
CA SER A 178 -15.30 -0.43 8.50
C SER A 178 -14.72 -1.06 9.78
N ASN A 179 -14.24 -2.29 9.69
CA ASN A 179 -13.80 -3.07 10.85
C ASN A 179 -12.48 -3.83 10.67
N GLY A 180 -11.91 -3.83 9.45
CA GLY A 180 -10.67 -4.52 9.14
C GLY A 180 -10.80 -6.03 8.95
N GLU A 181 -12.00 -6.57 8.83
CA GLU A 181 -12.22 -8.01 8.62
C GLU A 181 -11.63 -8.45 7.28
N PHE A 182 -10.84 -9.53 7.32
CA PHE A 182 -10.23 -10.13 6.13
C PHE A 182 -11.31 -10.76 5.25
N GLN A 183 -11.31 -10.44 3.95
CA GLN A 183 -12.32 -10.92 3.00
C GLN A 183 -11.77 -12.00 2.06
N TYR A 184 -10.64 -11.76 1.42
CA TYR A 184 -10.01 -12.74 0.53
C TYR A 184 -8.52 -12.46 0.29
N LEU A 185 -7.81 -13.52 -0.08
CA LEU A 185 -6.48 -13.54 -0.69
C LEU A 185 -6.44 -14.70 -1.68
N HIS A 186 -6.01 -14.46 -2.91
CA HIS A 186 -5.82 -15.52 -3.90
C HIS A 186 -4.34 -15.65 -4.28
N LEU A 187 -3.74 -16.80 -3.98
CA LEU A 187 -2.42 -17.14 -4.49
C LEU A 187 -2.50 -17.48 -5.97
N GLN A 188 -1.55 -16.98 -6.74
CA GLN A 188 -1.51 -17.21 -8.18
C GLN A 188 -0.93 -18.59 -8.52
N ALA A 189 -1.72 -19.38 -9.21
CA ALA A 189 -1.25 -20.64 -9.78
C ALA A 189 -0.32 -20.36 -10.98
N ASN A 190 0.97 -20.26 -10.74
CA ASN A 190 2.04 -20.16 -11.77
C ASN A 190 1.96 -18.97 -12.74
N THR A 191 1.01 -18.06 -12.62
CA THR A 191 0.79 -16.98 -13.60
C THR A 191 1.53 -15.69 -13.28
N LYS A 192 2.04 -15.51 -12.07
CA LYS A 192 2.82 -14.33 -11.64
C LYS A 192 2.11 -12.99 -11.92
N LEU A 193 0.82 -12.92 -11.69
CA LEU A 193 0.01 -11.72 -11.96
C LEU A 193 0.03 -10.70 -10.81
N GLY A 194 0.69 -10.98 -9.71
CA GLY A 194 0.85 -10.07 -8.59
C GLY A 194 1.84 -8.94 -8.88
N GLY A 195 1.87 -7.95 -8.01
CA GLY A 195 2.78 -6.81 -8.08
C GLY A 195 2.54 -5.82 -6.96
N ALA A 196 3.37 -4.79 -6.89
CA ALA A 196 3.28 -3.72 -5.89
C ALA A 196 2.35 -2.57 -6.32
N ALA A 197 2.10 -2.43 -7.62
CA ALA A 197 1.24 -1.39 -8.18
C ALA A 197 -0.22 -1.85 -8.21
N LEU A 198 -1.08 -1.04 -7.62
CA LEU A 198 -2.51 -1.30 -7.52
C LEU A 198 -3.28 -0.04 -7.91
N THR A 199 -4.17 -0.17 -8.90
CA THR A 199 -5.05 0.91 -9.35
C THR A 199 -6.49 0.46 -9.21
N LEU A 200 -7.30 1.24 -8.49
CA LEU A 200 -8.75 1.01 -8.35
C LEU A 200 -9.51 1.81 -9.41
N SER A 201 -10.54 1.20 -9.99
CA SER A 201 -11.49 1.90 -10.86
C SER A 201 -12.84 1.21 -10.83
N ARG A 202 -13.90 1.95 -10.49
CA ARG A 202 -15.28 1.44 -10.37
C ARG A 202 -15.34 0.17 -9.49
N HIS A 203 -15.73 -0.96 -10.05
CA HIS A 203 -15.87 -2.27 -9.38
C HIS A 203 -14.71 -3.24 -9.66
N VAL A 204 -13.65 -2.77 -10.32
CA VAL A 204 -12.44 -3.55 -10.61
C VAL A 204 -11.20 -2.91 -10.02
N PHE A 205 -10.17 -3.72 -9.84
CA PHE A 205 -8.81 -3.22 -9.63
C PHE A 205 -7.86 -3.81 -10.68
N VAL A 206 -6.80 -3.06 -10.96
CA VAL A 206 -5.73 -3.48 -11.84
C VAL A 206 -4.46 -3.66 -11.03
N ASN A 207 -3.85 -4.82 -11.14
CA ASN A 207 -2.58 -5.13 -10.53
C ASN A 207 -1.65 -5.75 -11.57
N ASN A 208 -0.53 -5.07 -11.86
CA ASN A 208 0.43 -5.50 -12.86
C ASN A 208 -0.21 -5.85 -14.24
N GLY A 209 -1.12 -5.00 -14.70
CA GLY A 209 -1.82 -5.15 -15.98
C GLY A 209 -2.93 -6.22 -16.01
N ALA A 210 -3.13 -6.97 -14.93
CA ALA A 210 -4.27 -7.89 -14.79
C ALA A 210 -5.43 -7.18 -14.10
N VAL A 211 -6.65 -7.47 -14.56
CA VAL A 211 -7.91 -6.90 -14.06
C VAL A 211 -8.61 -7.91 -13.18
N PHE A 212 -9.07 -7.46 -12.02
CA PHE A 212 -9.76 -8.29 -11.04
C PHE A 212 -11.03 -7.58 -10.55
N ASP A 213 -12.01 -8.38 -10.17
CA ASP A 213 -13.21 -7.91 -9.50
C ASP A 213 -12.91 -7.49 -8.06
N GLN A 214 -13.39 -6.32 -7.62
CA GLN A 214 -13.14 -5.82 -6.29
C GLN A 214 -13.80 -6.66 -5.18
N ALA A 215 -15.02 -7.12 -5.42
CA ALA A 215 -15.78 -7.85 -4.40
C ALA A 215 -15.21 -9.24 -4.12
N THR A 216 -14.65 -9.90 -5.14
CA THR A 216 -14.27 -11.32 -5.05
C THR A 216 -12.79 -11.61 -5.30
N GLY A 217 -12.03 -10.67 -5.85
CA GLY A 217 -10.67 -10.90 -6.33
C GLY A 217 -10.58 -11.80 -7.57
N ALA A 218 -11.71 -12.15 -8.19
CA ALA A 218 -11.74 -13.00 -9.38
C ALA A 218 -11.12 -12.30 -10.60
N GLY A 219 -10.29 -13.03 -11.35
CA GLY A 219 -9.66 -12.52 -12.55
C GLY A 219 -10.67 -12.19 -13.65
N ARG A 220 -10.55 -10.99 -14.23
CA ARG A 220 -11.40 -10.50 -15.33
C ARG A 220 -10.65 -10.41 -16.66
N GLY A 221 -9.35 -10.63 -16.67
CA GLY A 221 -8.51 -10.63 -17.87
C GLY A 221 -7.26 -9.76 -17.71
N LYS A 222 -6.61 -9.46 -18.83
CA LYS A 222 -5.40 -8.62 -18.89
C LYS A 222 -5.62 -7.45 -19.84
N LEU A 223 -5.03 -6.31 -19.55
CA LEU A 223 -5.15 -5.12 -20.38
C LEU A 223 -4.13 -5.08 -21.53
N GLY A 224 -3.02 -5.80 -21.40
CA GLY A 224 -1.92 -5.74 -22.36
C GLY A 224 -1.16 -4.41 -22.36
N ILE A 225 -1.41 -3.54 -21.38
CA ILE A 225 -0.72 -2.25 -21.19
C ILE A 225 0.02 -2.23 -19.87
N GLY A 226 1.05 -1.39 -19.76
CA GLY A 226 1.89 -1.22 -18.58
C GLY A 226 1.16 -0.58 -17.39
N PRO A 227 1.87 0.05 -16.47
CA PRO A 227 1.22 0.70 -15.32
C PRO A 227 0.08 1.61 -15.76
N VAL A 228 -1.06 1.51 -15.07
CA VAL A 228 -2.26 2.26 -15.41
C VAL A 228 -2.65 3.23 -14.31
N VAL A 229 -3.25 4.33 -14.72
CA VAL A 229 -3.91 5.33 -13.85
C VAL A 229 -5.40 5.30 -14.16
N ALA A 230 -6.22 5.30 -13.13
CA ALA A 230 -7.66 5.41 -13.29
C ALA A 230 -8.07 6.86 -13.58
N THR A 231 -9.02 7.02 -14.49
CA THR A 231 -9.71 8.28 -14.78
C THR A 231 -11.21 8.06 -14.61
N PRO A 232 -12.01 9.12 -14.52
CA PRO A 232 -13.47 8.98 -14.45
C PRO A 232 -14.05 8.15 -15.61
N ASP A 233 -13.45 8.28 -16.81
CA ASP A 233 -13.95 7.66 -18.03
C ASP A 233 -13.31 6.30 -18.37
N GLY A 234 -12.25 5.89 -17.63
CA GLY A 234 -11.55 4.66 -17.97
C GLY A 234 -10.20 4.49 -17.29
N LEU A 235 -9.25 3.96 -18.03
CA LEU A 235 -7.87 3.74 -17.60
C LEU A 235 -6.91 4.34 -18.64
N VAL A 236 -5.84 4.95 -18.18
CA VAL A 236 -4.74 5.40 -19.02
C VAL A 236 -3.48 4.65 -18.63
N GLY A 237 -2.77 4.09 -19.60
CA GLY A 237 -1.53 3.36 -19.35
C GLY A 237 -0.57 3.48 -20.53
N SER A 238 0.57 2.82 -20.42
CA SER A 238 1.59 2.81 -21.48
C SER A 238 1.58 1.48 -22.23
N PHE A 239 1.77 1.54 -23.54
CA PHE A 239 2.02 0.40 -24.40
C PHE A 239 3.18 0.76 -25.33
N SER A 240 4.31 0.07 -25.18
CA SER A 240 5.57 0.46 -25.85
C SER A 240 5.93 1.93 -25.55
N ASP A 241 6.03 2.77 -26.55
CA ASP A 241 6.37 4.20 -26.52
C ASP A 241 5.12 5.14 -26.51
N LYS A 242 3.91 4.58 -26.40
CA LYS A 242 2.65 5.33 -26.51
C LYS A 242 1.84 5.27 -25.23
N PHE A 243 1.11 6.35 -24.96
CA PHE A 243 0.02 6.34 -23.99
C PHE A 243 -1.27 5.83 -24.65
N VAL A 244 -1.95 4.93 -23.96
CA VAL A 244 -3.20 4.32 -24.41
C VAL A 244 -4.29 4.65 -23.39
N SER A 245 -5.41 5.17 -23.88
CA SER A 245 -6.61 5.38 -23.06
C SER A 245 -7.63 4.29 -23.40
N LEU A 246 -8.07 3.57 -22.35
CA LEU A 246 -9.13 2.57 -22.42
C LEU A 246 -10.38 3.19 -21.78
N LYS A 247 -11.43 3.39 -22.56
CA LYS A 247 -12.71 3.92 -22.06
C LYS A 247 -13.64 2.80 -21.62
N TRP A 248 -14.40 3.04 -20.56
CA TRP A 248 -15.48 2.15 -20.16
C TRP A 248 -16.58 2.17 -21.24
N LYS A 249 -16.97 0.99 -21.72
CA LYS A 249 -18.02 0.88 -22.75
C LYS A 249 -19.42 1.07 -22.18
N ASN A 250 -19.68 0.57 -20.96
CA ASN A 250 -20.94 0.73 -20.21
C ASN A 250 -20.64 0.51 -18.72
N GLU A 251 -21.56 0.89 -17.82
CA GLU A 251 -21.37 0.77 -16.36
C GLU A 251 -21.09 -0.66 -15.87
N ASN A 252 -21.51 -1.70 -16.60
CA ASN A 252 -21.40 -3.10 -16.23
C ASN A 252 -20.46 -3.93 -17.13
N GLN A 253 -19.73 -3.32 -18.08
CA GLN A 253 -18.84 -4.05 -18.99
C GLN A 253 -17.37 -3.84 -18.65
N LYS A 254 -16.55 -4.84 -19.02
CA LYS A 254 -15.07 -4.77 -18.97
C LYS A 254 -14.56 -3.60 -19.82
N PRO A 255 -13.39 -3.02 -19.47
CA PRO A 255 -12.72 -2.06 -20.35
C PRO A 255 -12.32 -2.69 -21.68
#